data_60422c81cfb2eb43dc3ae64f74a3233c
#
_entry.id   60422c81cfb2eb43dc3ae64f74a3233c
#
_cell.length_a   1.000
_cell.length_b   1.000
_cell.length_c   1.000
_cell.angle_alpha   90.00
_cell.angle_beta   90.00
_cell.angle_gamma   90.00
#
_symmetry.space_group_name_H-M   'P 1'
#
loop_
_entity.id
_entity.type
_entity.pdbx_description
1 polymer ?
#
loop_
_entity_poly.entity_id
_entity_poly.type
_entity_poly.pdbx_seq_one_letter_code
_entity_poly.pdbx_strand_id
1 'polypeptide(L)'
;MSPNEAVSVRVLDREYTVGVAPGERDSLMAAARLLDQRMREIRGANRMTGVDRIAILAALNLAHELQMLGDGQRQGSNAMEEAVAALHRKLDAFDAEQH
;
A
#
# COMPACT_ATOMS: atom_id res chain seq x y z
N MET A 1 22.57 16.48 5.26
CA MET A 1 21.61 15.62 4.56
C MET A 1 21.15 14.53 5.50
N SER A 2 19.86 14.48 5.77
CA SER A 2 19.33 13.48 6.69
C SER A 2 19.10 12.18 5.94
N PRO A 3 19.57 11.05 6.45
CA PRO A 3 19.27 9.78 5.86
C PRO A 3 17.78 9.44 6.06
N ASN A 4 17.29 8.51 5.28
CA ASN A 4 15.95 7.98 5.48
C ASN A 4 15.84 7.31 6.85
N GLU A 5 14.68 7.42 7.45
CA GLU A 5 14.41 6.72 8.69
C GLU A 5 13.91 5.31 8.38
N ALA A 6 14.38 4.35 9.14
CA ALA A 6 13.85 3.00 9.10
C ALA A 6 12.68 2.93 10.07
N VAL A 7 11.51 2.61 9.56
CA VAL A 7 10.29 2.54 10.36
C VAL A 7 9.70 1.14 10.25
N SER A 8 9.38 0.56 11.40
CA SER A 8 8.77 -0.75 11.45
C SER A 8 7.26 -0.60 11.41
N VAL A 9 6.62 -1.28 10.48
CA VAL A 9 5.16 -1.28 10.36
C VAL A 9 4.64 -2.71 10.45
N ARG A 10 3.41 -2.84 10.92
CA ARG A 10 2.79 -4.13 11.08
C ARG A 10 1.55 -4.24 10.20
N VAL A 11 1.54 -5.23 9.34
CA VAL A 11 0.43 -5.47 8.41
C VAL A 11 0.11 -6.95 8.41
N LEU A 12 -1.13 -7.30 8.71
CA LEU A 12 -1.60 -8.68 8.81
C LEU A 12 -0.69 -9.53 9.69
N ASP A 13 -0.36 -9.02 10.87
CA ASP A 13 0.45 -9.71 11.88
C ASP A 13 1.90 -9.97 11.44
N ARG A 14 2.34 -9.34 10.37
CA ARG A 14 3.73 -9.39 9.90
C ARG A 14 4.37 -8.03 10.06
N GLU A 15 5.63 -8.04 10.40
CA GLU A 15 6.39 -6.82 10.60
C GLU A 15 7.30 -6.56 9.41
N TYR A 16 7.30 -5.31 8.95
CA TYR A 16 8.13 -4.87 7.84
C TYR A 16 8.87 -3.61 8.22
N THR A 17 10.10 -3.50 7.79
CA THR A 17 10.88 -2.29 7.98
C THR A 17 10.95 -1.54 6.66
N VAL A 18 10.54 -0.29 6.68
CA VAL A 18 10.44 0.55 5.49
C VAL A 18 11.24 1.82 5.69
N GLY A 19 12.03 2.20 4.69
CA GLY A 19 12.74 3.47 4.71
C GLY A 19 11.87 4.59 4.21
N VAL A 20 11.79 5.67 4.97
CA VAL A 20 11.01 6.84 4.60
C VAL A 20 11.81 8.11 4.84
N ALA A 21 11.46 9.18 4.15
CA ALA A 21 12.09 10.46 4.34
C ALA A 21 11.77 10.99 5.74
N PRO A 22 12.68 11.79 6.33
CA PRO A 22 12.41 12.40 7.62
C PRO A 22 11.10 13.20 7.58
N GLY A 23 10.30 13.02 8.60
CA GLY A 23 9.02 13.71 8.70
C GLY A 23 7.85 12.94 8.08
N GLU A 24 8.10 11.81 7.43
CA GLU A 24 7.03 11.02 6.82
C GLU A 24 6.64 9.80 7.64
N ARG A 25 7.20 9.67 8.82
CA ARG A 25 6.93 8.53 9.68
C ARG A 25 5.45 8.39 10.02
N ASP A 26 4.82 9.48 10.46
CA ASP A 26 3.41 9.45 10.89
C ASP A 26 2.50 9.13 9.71
N SER A 27 2.83 9.67 8.56
CA SER A 27 2.10 9.40 7.32
C SER A 27 2.19 7.92 6.94
N LEU A 28 3.39 7.35 7.04
CA LEU A 28 3.58 5.92 6.76
C LEU A 28 2.81 5.06 7.76
N MET A 29 2.84 5.41 9.03
CA MET A 29 2.13 4.65 10.06
C MET A 29 0.62 4.67 9.81
N ALA A 30 0.08 5.80 9.41
CA ALA A 30 -1.33 5.91 9.07
C ALA A 30 -1.67 5.06 7.84
N ALA A 31 -0.80 5.07 6.83
CA ALA A 31 -0.99 4.27 5.63
C ALA A 31 -0.94 2.77 5.95
N ALA A 32 -0.03 2.37 6.83
CA ALA A 32 0.08 0.97 7.24
C ALA A 32 -1.17 0.51 7.98
N ARG A 33 -1.74 1.35 8.82
CA ARG A 33 -2.99 1.02 9.51
C ARG A 33 -4.15 0.86 8.54
N LEU A 34 -4.22 1.74 7.55
CA LEU A 34 -5.26 1.66 6.53
C LEU A 34 -5.14 0.38 5.72
N LEU A 35 -3.93 0.06 5.28
CA LEU A 35 -3.68 -1.16 4.53
C LEU A 35 -4.01 -2.39 5.36
N ASP A 36 -3.57 -2.42 6.61
CA ASP A 36 -3.87 -3.52 7.52
C ASP A 36 -5.38 -3.74 7.67
N GLN A 37 -6.12 -2.66 7.84
CA GLN A 37 -7.57 -2.73 7.97
C GLN A 37 -8.21 -3.32 6.71
N ARG A 38 -7.80 -2.85 5.54
CA ARG A 38 -8.35 -3.35 4.27
C ARG A 38 -8.04 -4.82 4.06
N MET A 39 -6.82 -5.21 4.38
CA MET A 39 -6.42 -6.61 4.26
C MET A 39 -7.19 -7.51 5.21
N ARG A 40 -7.45 -7.05 6.43
CA ARG A 40 -8.24 -7.82 7.40
C ARG A 40 -9.69 -7.99 6.94
N GLU A 41 -10.26 -6.96 6.34
CA GLU A 41 -11.61 -7.03 5.78
C GLU A 41 -11.69 -8.07 4.66
N ILE A 42 -10.71 -8.07 3.78
CA ILE A 42 -10.65 -9.02 2.67
C ILE A 42 -10.47 -10.45 3.20
N ARG A 43 -9.57 -10.62 4.17
CA ARG A 43 -9.33 -11.92 4.78
C ARG A 43 -10.59 -12.45 5.47
N GLY A 44 -11.34 -11.57 6.13
CA GLY A 44 -12.58 -11.94 6.79
C GLY A 44 -13.63 -12.49 5.84
N ALA A 45 -13.65 -11.95 4.60
CA ALA A 45 -14.57 -12.40 3.56
C ALA A 45 -14.09 -13.67 2.86
N ASN A 46 -12.76 -13.91 2.85
CA ASN A 46 -12.13 -14.97 2.08
C ASN A 46 -10.98 -15.60 2.86
N ARG A 47 -11.29 -16.45 3.81
CA ARG A 47 -10.29 -17.01 4.73
C ARG A 47 -9.28 -17.94 4.07
N MET A 48 -9.65 -18.52 2.94
CA MET A 48 -8.78 -19.47 2.24
C MET A 48 -7.79 -18.78 1.31
N THR A 49 -7.82 -17.47 1.24
CA THR A 49 -6.97 -16.71 0.32
C THR A 49 -5.61 -16.44 0.95
N GLY A 50 -4.55 -16.63 0.17
CA GLY A 50 -3.19 -16.36 0.62
C GLY A 50 -2.93 -14.88 0.83
N VAL A 51 -1.89 -14.57 1.62
CA VAL A 51 -1.56 -13.19 2.01
C VAL A 51 -1.24 -12.31 0.81
N ASP A 52 -0.49 -12.83 -0.16
CA ASP A 52 -0.13 -12.08 -1.36
C ASP A 52 -1.36 -11.70 -2.17
N ARG A 53 -2.33 -12.58 -2.30
CA ARG A 53 -3.57 -12.27 -2.99
C ARG A 53 -4.39 -11.24 -2.23
N ILE A 54 -4.43 -11.35 -0.91
CA ILE A 54 -5.09 -10.36 -0.05
C ILE A 54 -4.46 -8.99 -0.28
N ALA A 55 -3.12 -8.94 -0.33
CA ALA A 55 -2.40 -7.69 -0.55
C ALA A 55 -2.74 -7.07 -1.90
N ILE A 56 -2.80 -7.89 -2.95
CA ILE A 56 -3.17 -7.42 -4.29
C ILE A 56 -4.59 -6.86 -4.30
N LEU A 57 -5.52 -7.58 -3.69
CA LEU A 57 -6.91 -7.12 -3.64
C LEU A 57 -7.05 -5.82 -2.85
N ALA A 58 -6.33 -5.70 -1.74
CA ALA A 58 -6.33 -4.47 -0.96
C ALA A 58 -5.72 -3.32 -1.75
N ALA A 59 -4.62 -3.58 -2.47
CA ALA A 59 -3.98 -2.58 -3.29
C ALA A 59 -4.90 -2.08 -4.40
N LEU A 60 -5.60 -3.00 -5.07
CA LEU A 60 -6.55 -2.63 -6.11
C LEU A 60 -7.70 -1.81 -5.55
N ASN A 61 -8.18 -2.17 -4.37
CA ASN A 61 -9.24 -1.44 -3.68
C ASN A 61 -8.81 0.00 -3.39
N LEU A 62 -7.60 0.15 -2.83
CA LEU A 62 -7.07 1.47 -2.49
C LEU A 62 -6.75 2.29 -3.74
N ALA A 63 -6.21 1.65 -4.78
CA ALA A 63 -5.94 2.32 -6.05
C ALA A 63 -7.24 2.82 -6.69
N HIS A 64 -8.30 2.01 -6.61
CA HIS A 64 -9.60 2.41 -7.13
C HIS A 64 -10.16 3.62 -6.37
N GLU A 65 -10.05 3.61 -5.05
CA GLU A 65 -10.45 4.76 -4.25
C GLU A 65 -9.67 6.02 -4.63
N LEU A 66 -8.38 5.85 -4.87
CA LEU A 66 -7.53 6.96 -5.28
C LEU A 66 -7.98 7.53 -6.62
N GLN A 67 -8.33 6.66 -7.57
CA GLN A 67 -8.88 7.08 -8.86
C GLN A 67 -10.18 7.87 -8.70
N MET A 68 -11.07 7.39 -7.84
CA MET A 68 -12.34 8.06 -7.60
C MET A 68 -12.15 9.46 -7.03
N LEU A 69 -11.19 9.62 -6.13
CA LEU A 69 -10.83 10.93 -5.61
C LEU A 69 -10.25 11.83 -6.70
N GLY A 70 -9.42 11.26 -7.57
CA GLY A 70 -8.81 11.99 -8.67
C GLY A 70 -9.81 12.42 -9.74
N ASP A 71 -10.85 11.62 -9.98
CA ASP A 71 -11.90 11.98 -10.92
C ASP A 71 -12.64 13.24 -10.49
N GLY A 72 -12.68 13.50 -9.19
CA GLY A 72 -13.24 14.72 -8.65
C GLY A 72 -12.31 15.92 -8.74
N GLN A 73 -11.04 15.69 -9.04
CA GLN A 73 -10.01 16.74 -9.08
C GLN A 73 -9.09 16.50 -10.26
N ARG A 74 -9.36 17.17 -11.36
CA ARG A 74 -8.59 17.01 -12.59
C ARG A 74 -7.10 17.29 -12.42
N GLN A 75 -6.76 18.15 -11.47
CA GLN A 75 -5.36 18.54 -11.26
C GLN A 75 -4.52 17.44 -10.65
N GLY A 76 -5.15 16.43 -10.07
CA GLY A 76 -4.44 15.33 -9.44
C GLY A 76 -4.19 14.14 -10.35
N SER A 77 -4.64 14.18 -11.60
CA SER A 77 -4.62 12.98 -12.44
C SER A 77 -3.21 12.45 -12.70
N ASN A 78 -2.22 13.31 -12.94
CA ASN A 78 -0.86 12.86 -13.19
C ASN A 78 -0.21 12.25 -11.96
N ALA A 79 -0.41 12.88 -10.81
CA ALA A 79 0.12 12.35 -9.55
C ALA A 79 -0.52 11.00 -9.22
N MET A 80 -1.80 10.88 -9.51
CA MET A 80 -2.52 9.63 -9.28
C MET A 80 -2.04 8.52 -10.20
N GLU A 81 -1.82 8.82 -11.47
CA GLU A 81 -1.26 7.84 -12.40
C GLU A 81 0.11 7.36 -11.96
N GLU A 82 0.95 8.27 -11.49
CA GLU A 82 2.25 7.92 -10.96
C GLU A 82 2.15 7.03 -9.73
N ALA A 83 1.20 7.32 -8.84
CA ALA A 83 0.99 6.53 -7.65
C ALA A 83 0.54 5.11 -7.99
N VAL A 84 -0.38 4.98 -8.94
CA VAL A 84 -0.86 3.68 -9.38
C VAL A 84 0.25 2.90 -10.07
N ALA A 85 1.03 3.55 -10.92
CA ALA A 85 2.16 2.91 -11.59
C ALA A 85 3.21 2.44 -10.59
N ALA A 86 3.51 3.26 -9.58
CA ALA A 86 4.46 2.87 -8.53
C ALA A 86 3.95 1.66 -7.74
N LEU A 87 2.66 1.62 -7.48
CA LEU A 87 2.04 0.51 -6.78
C LEU A 87 2.15 -0.78 -7.60
N HIS A 88 1.85 -0.69 -8.90
CA HIS A 88 1.97 -1.84 -9.81
C HIS A 88 3.41 -2.36 -9.85
N ARG A 89 4.38 -1.46 -9.93
CA ARG A 89 5.80 -1.87 -9.93
C ARG A 89 6.17 -2.61 -8.65
N LYS A 90 5.67 -2.15 -7.50
CA LYS A 90 5.94 -2.80 -6.23
C LYS A 90 5.30 -4.19 -6.16
N LEU A 91 4.10 -4.32 -6.67
CA LEU A 91 3.41 -5.60 -6.70
C LEU A 91 4.10 -6.57 -7.63
N ASP A 92 4.56 -6.10 -8.78
CA ASP A 92 5.30 -6.94 -9.73
C ASP A 92 6.60 -7.44 -9.12
N ALA A 93 7.33 -6.56 -8.43
CA ALA A 93 8.56 -6.95 -7.75
C ALA A 93 8.30 -7.97 -6.66
N PHE A 94 7.23 -7.78 -5.90
CA PHE A 94 6.84 -8.70 -4.85
C PHE A 94 6.47 -10.08 -5.42
N ASP A 95 5.69 -10.08 -6.50
CA ASP A 95 5.27 -11.30 -7.16
C ASP A 95 6.47 -12.06 -7.74
N ALA A 96 7.41 -11.33 -8.34
CA ALA A 96 8.63 -11.93 -8.87
C ALA A 96 9.46 -12.59 -7.78
N GLU A 97 9.52 -12.02 -6.60
CA GLU A 97 10.25 -12.61 -5.49
C GLU A 97 9.61 -13.89 -4.96
N GLN A 98 8.32 -14.05 -5.18
CA GLN A 98 7.60 -15.22 -4.69
C GLN A 98 7.70 -16.43 -5.60
N HIS A 99 8.20 -16.22 -6.81
CA HIS A 99 8.44 -17.29 -7.75
C HIS A 99 9.88 -17.77 -7.67
#